data_c32dc8605dd4abb079f24c23b2a4c06c
#
_entry.id   c32dc8605dd4abb079f24c23b2a4c06c
#
_cell.length_a   1.000
_cell.length_b   1.000
_cell.length_c   1.000
_cell.angle_alpha   90.00
_cell.angle_beta   90.00
_cell.angle_gamma   90.00
#
_symmetry.space_group_name_H-M   'P 1'
#
loop_
_entity.id
_entity.type
_entity.pdbx_description
1 polymer ?
#
loop_
_entity_poly.entity_id
_entity_poly.type
_entity_poly.pdbx_seq_one_letter_code
_entity_poly.pdbx_strand_id
1 'polypeptide(L)' 'MSVYELAQKYYPRLWDRERLKALLAAGRLSQEEFDQLVVTEK' A
#
# COMPACT_ATOMS: atom_id res chain seq x y z
N MET A 1 8.74 -3.08 -11.61
CA MET A 1 8.17 -3.26 -10.28
C MET A 1 6.79 -2.66 -10.20
N SER A 2 5.90 -3.36 -9.53
CA SER A 2 4.57 -2.82 -9.35
C SER A 2 4.52 -1.95 -8.10
N VAL A 3 3.51 -1.11 -8.03
CA VAL A 3 3.32 -0.25 -6.86
C VAL A 3 3.11 -1.11 -5.61
N TYR A 4 2.45 -2.25 -5.78
CA TYR A 4 2.20 -3.16 -4.68
C TYR A 4 3.52 -3.67 -4.09
N GLU A 5 4.46 -4.03 -4.95
CA GLU A 5 5.76 -4.52 -4.50
C GLU A 5 6.52 -3.41 -3.77
N LEU A 6 6.46 -2.21 -4.30
CA LEU A 6 7.10 -1.09 -3.63
C LEU A 6 6.47 -0.83 -2.27
N ALA A 7 5.13 -0.92 -2.22
CA ALA A 7 4.43 -0.70 -0.97
C ALA A 7 4.80 -1.73 0.07
N GLN A 8 4.94 -2.99 -0.34
CA GLN A 8 5.34 -4.04 0.59
C GLN A 8 6.73 -3.76 1.17
N LYS A 9 7.57 -3.15 0.37
CA LYS A 9 8.93 -2.87 0.76
C LYS A 9 9.01 -1.66 1.71
N TYR A 10 8.22 -0.64 1.45
CA TYR A 10 8.33 0.63 2.17
C TYR A 10 7.31 0.79 3.29
N TYR A 11 6.15 0.19 3.14
CA TYR A 11 5.12 0.29 4.17
C TYR A 11 5.41 -0.73 5.26
N PRO A 12 5.24 -0.40 6.50
CA PRO A 12 4.77 0.89 7.03
C PRO A 12 5.88 1.87 7.40
N ARG A 13 7.09 1.56 7.04
CA ARG A 13 8.23 2.36 7.50
C ARG A 13 8.31 3.71 6.84
N LEU A 14 8.58 3.71 5.52
CA LEU A 14 8.73 4.95 4.77
C LEU A 14 7.39 5.45 4.28
N TRP A 15 6.48 4.55 4.03
CA TRP A 15 5.13 4.88 3.58
C TRP A 15 4.15 4.64 4.73
N ASP A 16 3.14 5.48 4.83
CA ASP A 16 2.11 5.31 5.84
C ASP A 16 0.78 4.98 5.15
N ARG A 17 -0.25 4.80 5.98
CA ARG A 17 -1.56 4.43 5.48
C ARG A 17 -2.14 5.49 4.55
N GLU A 18 -1.83 6.76 4.83
CA GLU A 18 -2.29 7.86 3.99
C GLU A 18 -1.75 7.73 2.58
N ARG A 19 -0.49 7.35 2.47
CA ARG A 19 0.12 7.15 1.16
C ARG A 19 -0.60 6.02 0.42
N LEU A 20 -0.90 4.94 1.13
CA LEU A 20 -1.58 3.81 0.51
C LEU A 20 -2.98 4.21 0.05
N LYS A 21 -3.68 5.02 0.83
CA LYS A 21 -4.99 5.50 0.44
C LYS A 21 -4.92 6.34 -0.83
N ALA A 22 -3.90 7.17 -0.93
CA ALA A 22 -3.71 8.01 -2.12
C ALA A 22 -3.46 7.15 -3.34
N LEU A 23 -2.67 6.10 -3.20
CA LEU A 23 -2.39 5.20 -4.30
C LEU A 23 -3.64 4.44 -4.71
N LEU A 24 -4.44 4.05 -3.73
CA LEU A 24 -5.70 3.37 -4.00
C LEU A 24 -6.64 4.29 -4.77
N ALA A 25 -6.75 5.53 -4.33
CA ALA A 25 -7.62 6.51 -4.97
C ALA A 25 -7.16 6.81 -6.40
N ALA A 26 -5.85 6.77 -6.62
CA ALA A 26 -5.29 7.04 -7.94
C ALA A 26 -5.42 5.83 -8.86
N GLY A 27 -5.88 4.71 -8.35
CA GLY A 27 -6.03 3.49 -9.14
C GLY A 27 -4.75 2.71 -9.29
N ARG A 28 -3.75 3.01 -8.49
CA ARG A 28 -2.47 2.30 -8.56
C ARG A 28 -2.44 1.07 -7.68
N LEU A 29 -3.30 1.02 -6.68
CA LEU A 29 -3.49 -0.15 -5.83
C LEU A 29 -4.94 -0.57 -5.92
N SER A 30 -5.16 -1.88 -5.88
CA SER A 30 -6.52 -2.39 -5.77
C SER A 30 -6.90 -2.43 -4.30
N GLN A 31 -8.19 -2.56 -4.06
CA GLN A 31 -8.69 -2.67 -2.68
C GLN A 31 -8.07 -3.88 -1.98
N GLU A 32 -7.96 -4.97 -2.71
CA GLU A 32 -7.38 -6.20 -2.15
C GLU A 32 -5.93 -5.99 -1.77
N GLU A 33 -5.18 -5.31 -2.62
CA GLU A 33 -3.78 -5.05 -2.33
C GLU A 33 -3.64 -4.14 -1.13
N PHE A 34 -4.49 -3.12 -1.06
CA PHE A 34 -4.50 -2.22 0.09
C PHE A 34 -4.77 -2.99 1.37
N ASP A 35 -5.80 -3.85 1.34
CA ASP A 35 -6.16 -4.63 2.50
C ASP A 35 -5.01 -5.55 2.93
N GLN A 36 -4.35 -6.18 1.98
CA GLN A 36 -3.23 -7.07 2.29
C GLN A 36 -2.11 -6.33 2.99
N LEU A 37 -1.82 -5.13 2.54
CA LEU A 37 -0.76 -4.33 3.15
C LEU A 37 -1.10 -3.94 4.58
N VAL A 38 -2.33 -3.52 4.80
CA VAL A 38 -2.77 -3.10 6.14
C VAL A 38 -2.82 -4.28 7.08
N VAL A 39 -3.22 -5.44 6.57
CA VAL A 39 -3.32 -6.64 7.39
C VAL A 39 -1.95 -7.09 7.89
N THR A 40 -0.92 -6.93 7.07
CA THR A 40 0.42 -7.32 7.49
C THR A 40 1.00 -6.37 8.51
N GLU A 41 0.41 -5.22 8.65
CA GLU A 41 0.81 -4.29 9.70
C GLU A 41 0.28 -4.78 11.04
N LYS A 42 1.09 -4.74 12.02
CA LYS A 42 0.65 -5.21 13.34
C LYS A 42 0.70 -4.10 14.37
#